data_99fa3890843a59bd58ebd9d64a5f9c14
#
_entry.id   99fa3890843a59bd58ebd9d64a5f9c14
#
_cell.length_a   1.000
_cell.length_b   1.000
_cell.length_c   1.000
_cell.angle_alpha   90.00
_cell.angle_beta   90.00
_cell.angle_gamma   90.00
#
_symmetry.space_group_name_H-M   'P 1'
#
loop_
_entity.id
_entity.type
_entity.pdbx_description
1 polymer ?
#
loop_
_entity_poly.entity_id
_entity_poly.type
_entity_poly.pdbx_seq_one_letter_code
_entity_poly.pdbx_strand_id
1 'polypeptide(L)'
;MPVGNSDSGVGLWAGQIMFAVDNINQHVDWWHEAIPGSGEGFDHEGTLVSTIFIPKITIGLSNFWNLTLSQSLGSRYMNWNGDTTTIHHRDEGTNSDFLNAIGGYMGDTKIIARYLLFNDGAGAGKRFFVGGGLNIPSKSTLTSDPYFLNEEEKTEHRHFSLSEGAYKLVLESQFFSIFANF
;
A
#
# COMPACT_ATOMS: atom_id res chain seq x y z
N MET A 1 18.57 -6.36 -22.89
CA MET A 1 18.26 -6.08 -21.46
C MET A 1 16.78 -5.79 -21.36
N PRO A 2 16.06 -6.40 -20.43
CA PRO A 2 14.69 -5.98 -20.19
C PRO A 2 14.74 -4.57 -19.64
N VAL A 3 14.26 -3.62 -20.40
CA VAL A 3 14.03 -2.25 -19.92
C VAL A 3 12.63 -2.26 -19.33
N GLY A 4 12.50 -2.91 -18.18
CA GLY A 4 11.30 -2.79 -17.40
C GLY A 4 11.39 -1.56 -16.52
N ASN A 5 10.30 -0.87 -16.33
CA ASN A 5 10.17 0.03 -15.20
C ASN A 5 10.44 -0.78 -13.93
N SER A 6 11.21 -0.26 -12.98
CA SER A 6 11.56 -0.96 -11.72
C SER A 6 10.33 -1.49 -10.97
N ASP A 7 9.17 -0.93 -11.27
CA ASP A 7 7.91 -1.30 -10.62
C ASP A 7 7.35 -2.64 -11.04
N SER A 8 7.66 -3.13 -12.21
CA SER A 8 6.85 -4.21 -12.77
C SER A 8 7.61 -5.48 -13.07
N GLY A 9 8.95 -5.46 -13.10
CA GLY A 9 9.75 -6.63 -13.50
C GLY A 9 9.33 -7.21 -14.85
N VAL A 10 8.79 -6.35 -15.70
CA VAL A 10 8.15 -6.73 -16.94
C VAL A 10 9.23 -7.05 -17.96
N GLY A 11 9.11 -8.20 -18.62
CA GLY A 11 10.05 -8.62 -19.66
C GLY A 11 11.26 -9.39 -19.14
N LEU A 12 11.18 -9.98 -17.97
CA LEU A 12 12.16 -10.95 -17.50
C LEU A 12 12.05 -12.24 -18.33
N TRP A 13 13.20 -12.82 -18.66
CA TRP A 13 13.28 -14.12 -19.31
C TRP A 13 13.18 -15.24 -18.28
N ALA A 14 12.94 -16.45 -18.75
CA ALA A 14 12.91 -17.64 -17.93
C ALA A 14 14.14 -17.74 -17.00
N GLY A 15 13.90 -17.88 -15.72
CA GLY A 15 14.94 -17.99 -14.69
C GLY A 15 15.57 -16.68 -14.21
N GLN A 16 15.23 -15.54 -14.81
CA GLN A 16 15.71 -14.25 -14.31
C GLN A 16 14.93 -13.84 -13.06
N ILE A 17 15.64 -13.20 -12.13
CA ILE A 17 15.07 -12.67 -10.89
C ILE A 17 15.42 -11.20 -10.80
N MET A 18 14.45 -10.40 -10.43
CA MET A 18 14.62 -8.97 -10.14
C MET A 18 14.16 -8.68 -8.71
N PHE A 19 14.96 -7.89 -8.00
CA PHE A 19 14.60 -7.30 -6.72
C PHE A 19 14.37 -5.81 -6.90
N ALA A 20 13.32 -5.29 -6.32
CA ALA A 20 13.02 -3.87 -6.28
C ALA A 20 12.47 -3.49 -4.91
N VAL A 21 12.58 -2.22 -4.56
CA VAL A 21 11.95 -1.65 -3.37
C VAL A 21 11.35 -0.31 -3.76
N ASP A 22 10.06 -0.15 -3.55
CA ASP A 22 9.43 1.17 -3.60
C ASP A 22 9.46 1.78 -2.21
N ASN A 23 9.67 3.08 -2.16
CA ASN A 23 9.54 3.88 -0.94
C ASN A 23 8.49 4.95 -1.19
N ILE A 24 7.47 4.99 -0.33
CA ILE A 24 6.40 5.97 -0.37
C ILE A 24 6.43 6.75 0.93
N ASN A 25 6.69 8.04 0.83
CA ASN A 25 6.62 8.97 1.95
C ASN A 25 5.48 9.94 1.68
N GLN A 26 4.55 10.02 2.61
CA GLN A 26 3.39 10.89 2.53
C GLN A 26 3.33 11.75 3.77
N HIS A 27 3.09 13.02 3.57
CA HIS A 27 2.77 13.99 4.61
C HIS A 27 1.45 14.62 4.24
N VAL A 28 0.44 14.47 5.09
CA VAL A 28 -0.92 14.91 4.83
C VAL A 28 -1.42 15.68 6.04
N ASP A 29 -1.76 16.94 5.83
CA ASP A 29 -2.56 17.68 6.78
C ASP A 29 -4.02 17.27 6.57
N TRP A 30 -4.71 16.94 7.64
CA TRP A 30 -6.09 16.53 7.59
C TRP A 30 -6.94 17.37 8.52
N TRP A 31 -8.20 17.50 8.15
CA TRP A 31 -9.21 18.21 8.90
C TRP A 31 -10.58 17.59 8.66
N HIS A 32 -11.41 17.59 9.67
CA HIS A 32 -12.82 17.29 9.54
C HIS A 32 -13.64 18.02 10.62
N GLU A 33 -14.89 18.25 10.32
CA GLU A 33 -15.85 18.79 11.29
C GLU A 33 -16.05 17.86 12.49
N ALA A 34 -16.47 18.42 13.59
CA ALA A 34 -16.87 17.66 14.77
C ALA A 34 -17.89 16.56 14.42
N ILE A 35 -17.73 15.37 14.97
CA ILE A 35 -18.62 14.25 14.68
C ILE A 35 -19.97 14.50 15.35
N PRO A 36 -21.10 14.50 14.62
CA PRO A 36 -22.42 14.66 15.18
C PRO A 36 -22.70 13.61 16.26
N GLY A 37 -23.09 14.06 17.44
CA GLY A 37 -23.40 13.17 18.56
C GLY A 37 -22.22 12.76 19.44
N SER A 38 -21.00 13.17 19.10
CA SER A 38 -19.82 12.92 19.95
C SER A 38 -19.79 13.75 21.23
N GLY A 39 -20.55 14.85 21.30
CA GLY A 39 -20.46 15.82 22.37
C GLY A 39 -19.25 16.76 22.27
N GLU A 40 -18.42 16.61 21.26
CA GLU A 40 -17.28 17.47 20.96
C GLU A 40 -17.75 18.64 20.12
N GLY A 41 -17.50 19.86 20.59
CA GLY A 41 -17.97 21.08 19.95
C GLY A 41 -16.92 21.76 19.08
N PHE A 42 -15.89 21.06 18.60
CA PHE A 42 -14.77 21.61 17.86
C PHE A 42 -14.37 20.72 16.69
N ASP A 43 -13.80 21.36 15.68
CA ASP A 43 -13.26 20.66 14.51
C ASP A 43 -11.95 19.95 14.86
N HIS A 44 -11.70 18.87 14.16
CA HIS A 44 -10.54 18.03 14.36
C HIS A 44 -9.52 18.27 13.25
N GLU A 45 -8.28 18.50 13.62
CA GLU A 45 -7.19 18.70 12.67
C GLU A 45 -5.90 18.07 13.14
N GLY A 46 -5.05 17.70 12.21
CA GLY A 46 -3.76 17.11 12.52
C GLY A 46 -2.93 16.81 11.27
N THR A 47 -1.85 16.09 11.49
CA THR A 47 -0.91 15.71 10.44
C THR A 47 -0.72 14.20 10.45
N LEU A 48 -0.81 13.56 9.30
CA LEU A 48 -0.49 12.15 9.12
C LEU A 48 0.79 12.00 8.30
N VAL A 49 1.78 11.33 8.85
CA VAL A 49 3.01 10.95 8.15
C VAL A 49 3.02 9.44 7.93
N SER A 50 3.19 9.03 6.70
CA SER A 50 3.30 7.61 6.34
C SER A 50 4.62 7.36 5.64
N THR A 51 5.36 6.36 6.09
CA THR A 51 6.56 5.86 5.44
C THR A 51 6.37 4.38 5.14
N ILE A 52 6.23 4.04 3.88
CA ILE A 52 5.92 2.69 3.43
C ILE A 52 7.03 2.21 2.49
N PHE A 53 7.59 1.04 2.77
CA PHE A 53 8.51 0.31 1.93
C PHE A 53 7.81 -0.91 1.34
N ILE A 54 7.99 -1.13 0.05
CA ILE A 54 7.38 -2.26 -0.64
C ILE A 54 8.49 -3.05 -1.34
N PRO A 55 9.20 -3.93 -0.64
CA PRO A 55 10.09 -4.87 -1.27
C PRO A 55 9.31 -5.78 -2.22
N LYS A 56 9.90 -6.01 -3.39
CA LYS A 56 9.35 -6.83 -4.47
C LYS A 56 10.39 -7.81 -4.96
N ILE A 57 9.95 -9.02 -5.25
CA ILE A 57 10.70 -10.00 -6.02
C ILE A 57 9.88 -10.40 -7.24
N THR A 58 10.47 -10.31 -8.42
CA THR A 58 9.85 -10.77 -9.65
C THR A 58 10.69 -11.86 -10.27
N ILE A 59 10.05 -12.95 -10.68
CA ILE A 59 10.68 -14.12 -11.27
C ILE A 59 10.10 -14.32 -12.66
N GLY A 60 10.96 -14.43 -13.69
CA GLY A 60 10.60 -14.88 -15.01
C GLY A 60 10.37 -16.40 -15.00
N LEU A 61 9.12 -16.82 -15.04
CA LEU A 61 8.74 -18.25 -15.10
C LEU A 61 8.95 -18.81 -16.50
N SER A 62 8.80 -17.96 -17.51
CA SER A 62 9.08 -18.24 -18.91
C SER A 62 9.39 -16.92 -19.63
N ASN A 63 9.63 -16.96 -20.93
CA ASN A 63 9.78 -15.74 -21.73
C ASN A 63 8.48 -14.92 -21.87
N PHE A 64 7.38 -15.46 -21.38
CA PHE A 64 6.07 -14.83 -21.47
C PHE A 64 5.41 -14.59 -20.10
N TRP A 65 5.79 -15.36 -19.08
CA TRP A 65 5.19 -15.29 -17.76
C TRP A 65 6.16 -14.77 -16.71
N ASN A 66 5.71 -13.79 -15.95
CA ASN A 66 6.39 -13.29 -14.76
C ASN A 66 5.50 -13.43 -13.53
N LEU A 67 6.10 -13.74 -12.41
CA LEU A 67 5.43 -13.76 -11.10
C LEU A 67 6.10 -12.74 -10.19
N THR A 68 5.31 -11.84 -9.62
CA THR A 68 5.78 -10.84 -8.64
C THR A 68 5.14 -11.11 -7.29
N LEU A 69 5.98 -11.15 -6.27
CA LEU A 69 5.59 -11.09 -4.87
C LEU A 69 6.04 -9.75 -4.30
N SER A 70 5.17 -9.06 -3.59
CA SER A 70 5.49 -7.82 -2.88
C SER A 70 4.84 -7.80 -1.51
N GLN A 71 5.52 -7.14 -0.55
CA GLN A 71 5.10 -7.02 0.82
C GLN A 71 5.10 -5.55 1.22
N SER A 72 3.98 -5.02 1.69
CA SER A 72 3.96 -3.70 2.33
C SER A 72 4.53 -3.79 3.74
N LEU A 73 5.48 -2.90 4.02
CA LEU A 73 6.06 -2.70 5.34
C LEU A 73 6.03 -1.22 5.63
N GLY A 74 5.56 -0.81 6.79
CA GLY A 74 5.48 0.63 6.98
C GLY A 74 5.25 1.09 8.39
N SER A 75 5.33 2.39 8.52
CA SER A 75 5.06 3.13 9.73
C SER A 75 4.15 4.29 9.38
N ARG A 76 3.15 4.50 10.20
CA ARG A 76 2.27 5.67 10.17
C ARG A 76 2.33 6.36 11.50
N TYR A 77 2.44 7.66 11.43
CA TYR A 77 2.49 8.54 12.57
C TYR A 77 1.47 9.63 12.37
N MET A 78 0.66 9.88 13.39
CA MET A 78 -0.34 10.93 13.37
C MET A 78 -0.06 11.90 14.50
N ASN A 79 -0.01 13.18 14.17
CA ASN A 79 0.06 14.26 15.14
C ASN A 79 -1.29 14.95 15.20
N TRP A 80 -1.71 15.24 16.39
CA TRP A 80 -2.96 15.93 16.72
C TRP A 80 -2.65 17.38 17.09
N ASN A 81 -3.37 18.33 16.49
CA ASN A 81 -3.13 19.76 16.73
C ASN A 81 -4.01 20.36 17.84
N GLY A 82 -4.76 19.55 18.56
CA GLY A 82 -5.62 19.98 19.64
C GLY A 82 -5.02 19.78 21.03
N ASP A 83 -5.41 20.62 21.97
CA ASP A 83 -5.00 20.53 23.38
C ASP A 83 -5.78 19.45 24.17
N THR A 84 -6.80 18.86 23.54
CA THR A 84 -7.70 17.90 24.20
C THR A 84 -7.78 16.61 23.39
N THR A 85 -7.67 15.49 24.09
CA THR A 85 -7.98 14.19 23.52
C THR A 85 -9.47 14.10 23.20
N THR A 86 -9.79 13.54 22.06
CA THR A 86 -11.15 13.31 21.61
C THR A 86 -11.59 11.88 21.88
N ILE A 87 -12.90 11.61 21.79
CA ILE A 87 -13.42 10.26 22.03
C ILE A 87 -12.88 9.26 21.03
N HIS A 88 -12.72 9.65 19.75
CA HIS A 88 -12.28 8.77 18.67
C HIS A 88 -10.84 9.01 18.19
N HIS A 89 -10.21 10.10 18.63
CA HIS A 89 -8.79 10.33 18.47
C HIS A 89 -8.10 10.20 19.82
N ARG A 90 -7.22 9.25 19.93
CA ARG A 90 -6.34 9.13 21.09
C ARG A 90 -5.16 10.10 20.94
N ASP A 91 -4.47 10.34 22.03
CA ASP A 91 -3.15 10.99 21.97
C ASP A 91 -2.16 10.07 21.26
N GLU A 92 -2.07 10.25 19.96
CA GLU A 92 -1.28 9.43 19.03
C GLU A 92 0.03 10.10 18.67
N GLY A 93 0.45 11.07 19.48
CA GLY A 93 1.67 11.86 19.26
C GLY A 93 2.96 11.08 19.32
N THR A 94 2.93 9.76 19.44
CA THR A 94 4.10 8.90 19.47
C THR A 94 3.96 7.70 18.57
N ASN A 95 5.08 7.23 18.00
CA ASN A 95 5.14 5.96 17.26
C ASN A 95 4.72 4.74 18.09
N SER A 96 4.57 4.88 19.41
CA SER A 96 4.15 3.79 20.29
C SER A 96 2.75 3.31 19.97
N ASP A 97 1.86 4.18 19.53
CA ASP A 97 0.49 3.81 19.17
C ASP A 97 0.43 3.00 17.89
N PHE A 98 1.37 3.22 16.97
CA PHE A 98 1.52 2.38 15.81
C PHE A 98 1.92 0.93 16.17
N LEU A 99 2.71 0.73 17.19
CA LEU A 99 3.09 -0.60 17.69
C LEU A 99 1.90 -1.36 18.25
N ASN A 100 0.86 -0.68 18.66
CA ASN A 100 -0.38 -1.26 19.18
C ASN A 100 -1.40 -1.55 18.06
N ALA A 101 -1.13 -1.12 16.83
CA ALA A 101 -1.96 -1.50 15.70
C ALA A 101 -1.89 -3.02 15.48
N ILE A 102 -3.04 -3.64 15.19
CA ILE A 102 -3.11 -5.08 14.96
C ILE A 102 -2.22 -5.45 13.77
N GLY A 103 -1.27 -6.34 13.98
CA GLY A 103 -0.32 -6.79 12.96
C GLY A 103 0.94 -5.92 12.81
N GLY A 104 1.09 -4.83 13.57
CA GLY A 104 2.30 -4.01 13.62
C GLY A 104 2.66 -3.40 12.26
N TYR A 105 3.94 -3.47 11.90
CA TYR A 105 4.50 -2.83 10.70
C TYR A 105 4.22 -3.54 9.37
N MET A 106 3.58 -4.71 9.39
CA MET A 106 3.30 -5.47 8.18
C MET A 106 1.93 -5.11 7.60
N GLY A 107 1.92 -4.62 6.37
CA GLY A 107 0.73 -4.45 5.57
C GLY A 107 0.46 -5.66 4.67
N ASP A 108 -0.30 -5.44 3.61
CA ASP A 108 -0.76 -6.50 2.71
C ASP A 108 0.39 -7.12 1.89
N THR A 109 0.22 -8.41 1.60
CA THR A 109 1.05 -9.14 0.63
C THR A 109 0.33 -9.19 -0.71
N LYS A 110 1.01 -8.82 -1.80
CA LYS A 110 0.46 -8.88 -3.15
C LYS A 110 1.22 -9.88 -4.00
N ILE A 111 0.48 -10.73 -4.69
CA ILE A 111 1.01 -11.73 -5.64
C ILE A 111 0.35 -11.48 -6.98
N ILE A 112 1.15 -11.25 -8.03
CA ILE A 112 0.67 -10.97 -9.39
C ILE A 112 1.41 -11.83 -10.38
N ALA A 113 0.67 -12.54 -11.22
CA ALA A 113 1.17 -13.19 -12.43
C ALA A 113 0.89 -12.30 -13.64
N ARG A 114 1.88 -12.09 -14.50
CA ARG A 114 1.79 -11.29 -15.73
C ARG A 114 2.12 -12.12 -16.93
N TYR A 115 1.35 -11.95 -17.98
CA TYR A 115 1.53 -12.59 -19.26
C TYR A 115 1.82 -11.56 -20.35
N LEU A 116 2.88 -11.78 -21.13
CA LEU A 116 3.20 -11.00 -22.31
C LEU A 116 2.27 -11.41 -23.45
N LEU A 117 1.19 -10.64 -23.64
CA LEU A 117 0.18 -10.93 -24.64
C LEU A 117 0.62 -10.53 -26.06
N PHE A 118 1.40 -9.46 -26.17
CA PHE A 118 1.87 -8.93 -27.44
C PHE A 118 3.31 -8.41 -27.28
N ASN A 119 4.16 -8.73 -28.25
CA ASN A 119 5.54 -8.26 -28.36
C ASN A 119 5.93 -8.02 -29.80
N ASP A 120 6.20 -6.77 -30.11
CA ASP A 120 6.62 -6.31 -31.44
C ASP A 120 8.13 -6.00 -31.41
N GLY A 121 8.93 -7.05 -31.40
CA GLY A 121 10.37 -6.94 -31.55
C GLY A 121 11.23 -7.18 -30.31
N ALA A 122 12.51 -7.46 -30.55
CA ALA A 122 13.50 -7.76 -29.53
C ALA A 122 14.17 -6.51 -28.90
N GLY A 123 14.00 -5.35 -29.50
CA GLY A 123 14.57 -4.08 -29.06
C GLY A 123 13.51 -3.00 -28.93
N ALA A 124 13.55 -2.02 -29.84
CA ALA A 124 12.47 -1.06 -30.00
C ALA A 124 11.19 -1.77 -30.44
N GLY A 125 10.04 -1.21 -30.09
CA GLY A 125 8.73 -1.78 -30.44
C GLY A 125 7.74 -1.67 -29.30
N LYS A 126 6.61 -2.32 -29.48
CA LYS A 126 5.48 -2.27 -28.53
C LYS A 126 5.38 -3.59 -27.77
N ARG A 127 5.03 -3.50 -26.49
CA ARG A 127 4.75 -4.66 -25.66
C ARG A 127 3.49 -4.42 -24.85
N PHE A 128 2.68 -5.45 -24.75
CA PHE A 128 1.46 -5.40 -23.95
C PHE A 128 1.38 -6.62 -23.04
N PHE A 129 1.22 -6.33 -21.75
CA PHE A 129 1.07 -7.34 -20.71
C PHE A 129 -0.30 -7.24 -20.08
N VAL A 130 -0.84 -8.38 -19.73
CA VAL A 130 -2.00 -8.51 -18.86
C VAL A 130 -1.59 -9.28 -17.62
N GLY A 131 -2.16 -8.90 -16.49
CA GLY A 131 -1.84 -9.52 -15.22
C GLY A 131 -3.05 -9.68 -14.34
N GLY A 132 -2.95 -10.67 -13.46
CA GLY A 132 -3.92 -10.91 -12.44
C GLY A 132 -3.27 -11.46 -11.18
N GLY A 133 -3.91 -11.20 -10.05
CA GLY A 133 -3.34 -11.63 -8.78
C GLY A 133 -4.25 -11.37 -7.60
N LEU A 134 -3.68 -11.56 -6.43
CA LEU A 134 -4.37 -11.42 -5.16
C LEU A 134 -3.61 -10.45 -4.26
N ASN A 135 -4.36 -9.65 -3.53
CA ASN A 135 -3.89 -8.94 -2.36
C ASN A 135 -4.39 -9.68 -1.13
N ILE A 136 -3.46 -10.15 -0.31
CA ILE A 136 -3.71 -10.93 0.91
C ILE A 136 -3.59 -9.96 2.07
N PRO A 137 -4.64 -9.78 2.87
CA PRO A 137 -4.62 -8.83 3.97
C PRO A 137 -3.67 -9.30 5.08
N SER A 138 -2.98 -8.34 5.69
CA SER A 138 -2.26 -8.57 6.94
C SER A 138 -3.22 -8.50 8.12
N LYS A 139 -2.68 -8.73 9.32
CA LYS A 139 -3.40 -8.49 10.57
C LYS A 139 -3.37 -7.03 11.04
N SER A 140 -2.62 -6.16 10.35
CA SER A 140 -2.58 -4.72 10.63
C SER A 140 -3.83 -4.04 10.09
N THR A 141 -4.95 -4.37 10.65
CA THR A 141 -6.28 -3.91 10.22
C THR A 141 -7.09 -3.49 11.42
N LEU A 142 -7.91 -2.47 11.24
CA LEU A 142 -8.91 -2.07 12.20
C LEU A 142 -10.14 -2.97 12.04
N THR A 143 -10.53 -3.65 13.10
CA THR A 143 -11.66 -4.59 13.11
C THR A 143 -12.93 -4.00 13.69
N SER A 144 -12.88 -2.78 14.24
CA SER A 144 -14.00 -2.06 14.86
C SER A 144 -14.30 -0.77 14.13
N ASP A 145 -15.50 -0.24 14.33
CA ASP A 145 -15.90 1.06 13.79
C ASP A 145 -15.01 2.17 14.39
N PRO A 146 -14.27 2.92 13.58
CA PRO A 146 -13.43 4.02 14.05
C PRO A 146 -14.23 5.18 14.63
N TYR A 147 -15.54 5.25 14.36
CA TYR A 147 -16.45 6.27 14.87
C TYR A 147 -17.29 5.77 16.03
N PHE A 148 -16.93 4.64 16.62
CA PHE A 148 -17.64 4.11 17.77
C PHE A 148 -17.42 5.01 18.99
N LEU A 149 -18.47 5.67 19.43
CA LEU A 149 -18.42 6.70 20.48
C LEU A 149 -18.55 6.14 21.89
N ASN A 150 -18.50 4.84 22.07
CA ASN A 150 -18.66 4.22 23.38
C ASN A 150 -17.33 4.22 24.13
N GLU A 151 -17.26 4.91 25.27
CA GLU A 151 -16.04 5.10 26.06
C GLU A 151 -15.40 3.79 26.56
N GLU A 152 -16.19 2.72 26.65
CA GLU A 152 -15.72 1.44 27.17
C GLU A 152 -14.87 0.65 26.17
N GLU A 153 -15.04 0.91 24.88
CA GLU A 153 -14.27 0.27 23.81
C GLU A 153 -13.35 1.29 23.15
N LYS A 154 -12.21 1.55 23.76
CA LYS A 154 -11.14 2.34 23.13
C LYS A 154 -10.62 1.58 21.91
N THR A 155 -11.17 1.88 20.76
CA THR A 155 -10.80 1.27 19.50
C THR A 155 -9.52 1.90 18.95
N GLU A 156 -8.65 1.07 18.38
CA GLU A 156 -7.47 1.54 17.68
C GLU A 156 -7.88 2.38 16.47
N HIS A 157 -7.14 3.44 16.23
CA HIS A 157 -7.52 4.41 15.23
C HIS A 157 -7.20 3.90 13.81
N ARG A 158 -8.15 4.04 12.88
CA ARG A 158 -8.07 3.54 11.50
C ARG A 158 -6.84 4.03 10.74
N HIS A 159 -6.33 5.22 11.08
CA HIS A 159 -5.21 5.83 10.38
C HIS A 159 -3.91 5.03 10.46
N PHE A 160 -3.76 4.17 11.44
CA PHE A 160 -2.57 3.32 11.62
C PHE A 160 -2.68 1.98 10.89
N SER A 161 -3.86 1.59 10.46
CA SER A 161 -4.03 0.33 9.74
C SER A 161 -3.30 0.38 8.40
N LEU A 162 -2.47 -0.64 8.14
CA LEU A 162 -1.77 -0.84 6.86
C LEU A 162 -2.54 -1.74 5.90
N SER A 163 -3.64 -2.32 6.36
CA SER A 163 -4.49 -3.23 5.61
C SER A 163 -5.96 -2.86 5.79
N GLU A 164 -6.76 -3.13 4.78
CA GLU A 164 -8.22 -3.02 4.88
C GLU A 164 -8.87 -4.32 5.41
N GLY A 165 -8.07 -5.35 5.69
CA GLY A 165 -8.56 -6.62 6.22
C GLY A 165 -9.30 -7.49 5.20
N ALA A 166 -9.29 -7.14 3.93
CA ALA A 166 -10.03 -7.83 2.89
C ALA A 166 -9.12 -8.42 1.80
N TYR A 167 -9.44 -9.63 1.33
CA TYR A 167 -8.84 -10.18 0.13
C TYR A 167 -9.34 -9.40 -1.09
N LYS A 168 -8.41 -9.02 -1.97
CA LYS A 168 -8.74 -8.27 -3.19
C LYS A 168 -8.22 -8.99 -4.42
N LEU A 169 -9.06 -9.09 -5.45
CA LEU A 169 -8.61 -9.47 -6.78
C LEU A 169 -7.92 -8.25 -7.42
N VAL A 170 -6.75 -8.46 -7.96
CA VAL A 170 -6.00 -7.45 -8.71
C VAL A 170 -5.99 -7.83 -10.18
N LEU A 171 -6.42 -6.91 -11.04
CA LEU A 171 -6.30 -7.02 -12.48
C LEU A 171 -5.48 -5.83 -12.97
N GLU A 172 -4.54 -6.08 -13.87
CA GLU A 172 -3.71 -5.02 -14.44
C GLU A 172 -3.47 -5.24 -15.93
N SER A 173 -3.18 -4.15 -16.61
CA SER A 173 -2.65 -4.16 -17.96
C SER A 173 -1.52 -3.14 -18.06
N GLN A 174 -0.48 -3.46 -18.84
CA GLN A 174 0.67 -2.59 -19.03
C GLN A 174 1.02 -2.53 -20.52
N PHE A 175 1.16 -1.32 -21.00
CA PHE A 175 1.56 -1.06 -22.38
C PHE A 175 2.89 -0.29 -22.39
N PHE A 176 3.85 -0.79 -23.13
CA PHE A 176 5.14 -0.15 -23.34
C PHE A 176 5.34 0.13 -24.83
N SER A 177 5.79 1.34 -25.15
CA SER A 177 6.31 1.71 -26.44
C SER A 177 7.77 2.12 -26.28
N ILE A 178 8.68 1.37 -26.83
CA ILE A 178 10.12 1.59 -26.76
C ILE A 178 10.60 2.13 -28.10
N PHE A 179 11.17 3.32 -28.07
CA PHE A 179 11.70 3.97 -29.26
C PHE A 179 13.18 3.62 -29.42
N ALA A 180 13.62 3.38 -30.66
CA ALA A 180 15.04 3.29 -30.94
C ALA A 180 15.68 4.68 -30.73
N ASN A 181 16.75 4.73 -29.97
CA ASN A 181 17.62 5.91 -29.99
C ASN A 181 18.49 5.81 -31.28
N PHE A 182 18.37 6.78 -32.13
CA PHE A 182 19.22 6.96 -33.30
C PHE A 182 20.50 7.65 -32.91
#